data_b70a6fb3c1d65b2765638caf2069d509
#
_entry.id   b70a6fb3c1d65b2765638caf2069d509
#
_cell.length_a   1.000
_cell.length_b   1.000
_cell.length_c   1.000
_cell.angle_alpha   90.00
_cell.angle_beta   90.00
_cell.angle_gamma   90.00
#
_symmetry.space_group_name_H-M   'P 1'
#
loop_
_entity.id
_entity.type
_entity.pdbx_description
1 polymer ?
#
loop_
_entity_poly.entity_id
_entity_poly.type
_entity_poly.pdbx_seq_one_letter_code
_entity_poly.pdbx_strand_id
1 'polypeptide(L)'
;MSASNLSESEVREIVQRVVQRTLGTSILPPSPGEQSRGGRERGEGPGVKGEVVALGADHGGFALKEALKDFVATLGYTVLDCGTHSTEAVDYPDLAYAVARLVSAGEAWRGILVDGAGIGSAIAANKVPGVRAALCYDHATALNSREHNDANVLTLGAGLIGVNLARQIVQTWLATPFGGGRHQRRLDKIGEIEKRFSKERG
;
A
#
# COMPACT_ATOMS: atom_id res chain seq x y z
N MET A 1 9.38 19.20 -21.37
CA MET A 1 8.55 18.06 -21.82
C MET A 1 7.48 17.90 -20.76
N SER A 2 6.21 18.03 -21.13
CA SER A 2 5.08 18.05 -20.18
C SER A 2 4.86 16.63 -19.66
N ALA A 3 5.06 16.43 -18.37
CA ALA A 3 4.63 15.20 -17.70
C ALA A 3 3.09 15.15 -17.78
N SER A 4 2.55 14.14 -18.44
CA SER A 4 1.11 13.91 -18.49
C SER A 4 0.68 13.33 -17.15
N ASN A 5 0.07 14.15 -16.31
CA ASN A 5 -0.64 13.66 -15.13
C ASN A 5 -1.74 12.71 -15.60
N LEU A 6 -1.72 11.48 -15.07
CA LEU A 6 -2.79 10.52 -15.32
C LEU A 6 -4.10 11.09 -14.76
N SER A 7 -5.14 11.09 -15.56
CA SER A 7 -6.47 11.48 -15.12
C SER A 7 -7.04 10.41 -14.15
N GLU A 8 -8.00 10.79 -13.34
CA GLU A 8 -8.67 9.85 -12.41
C GLU A 8 -9.30 8.66 -13.15
N SER A 9 -9.74 8.87 -14.40
CA SER A 9 -10.24 7.81 -15.28
C SER A 9 -9.14 6.85 -15.73
N GLU A 10 -7.95 7.35 -16.08
CA GLU A 10 -6.81 6.52 -16.46
C GLU A 10 -6.29 5.67 -15.29
N VAL A 11 -6.25 6.25 -14.08
CA VAL A 11 -5.93 5.50 -12.86
C VAL A 11 -6.97 4.41 -12.59
N ARG A 12 -8.26 4.70 -12.77
CA ARG A 12 -9.34 3.69 -12.67
C ARG A 12 -9.20 2.58 -13.71
N GLU A 13 -8.88 2.91 -14.95
CA GLU A 13 -8.65 1.91 -16.00
C GLU A 13 -7.43 1.02 -15.71
N ILE A 14 -6.34 1.60 -15.21
CA ILE A 14 -5.15 0.84 -14.81
C ILE A 14 -5.53 -0.14 -13.69
N VAL A 15 -6.22 0.34 -12.66
CA VAL A 15 -6.67 -0.49 -11.54
C VAL A 15 -7.63 -1.60 -12.02
N GLN A 16 -8.63 -1.28 -12.87
CA GLN A 16 -9.55 -2.28 -13.41
C GLN A 16 -8.83 -3.31 -14.28
N ARG A 17 -7.88 -2.89 -15.10
CA ARG A 17 -7.09 -3.77 -15.97
C ARG A 17 -6.22 -4.72 -15.15
N VAL A 18 -5.64 -4.24 -14.06
CA VAL A 18 -4.84 -5.03 -13.13
C VAL A 18 -5.71 -6.03 -12.38
N VAL A 19 -6.85 -5.60 -11.85
CA VAL A 19 -7.83 -6.47 -11.16
C VAL A 19 -8.37 -7.56 -12.09
N GLN A 20 -8.74 -7.22 -13.32
CA GLN A 20 -9.21 -8.20 -14.32
C GLN A 20 -8.14 -9.21 -14.72
N ARG A 21 -6.88 -8.79 -14.81
CA ARG A 21 -5.76 -9.69 -15.15
C ARG A 21 -5.42 -10.67 -14.04
N THR A 22 -5.57 -10.25 -12.78
CA THR A 22 -5.12 -11.02 -11.62
C THR A 22 -6.22 -11.93 -11.06
N LEU A 23 -7.48 -11.51 -11.13
CA LEU A 23 -8.60 -12.22 -10.49
C LEU A 23 -9.55 -12.92 -11.47
N GLY A 24 -9.43 -12.72 -12.78
CA GLY A 24 -10.23 -13.41 -13.79
C GLY A 24 -11.75 -13.20 -13.69
N THR A 25 -12.21 -12.22 -12.92
CA THR A 25 -13.62 -11.95 -12.66
C THR A 25 -13.96 -10.48 -12.94
N SER A 26 -15.04 -10.27 -13.71
CA SER A 26 -15.66 -8.96 -13.90
C SER A 26 -16.31 -8.53 -12.58
N ILE A 27 -15.70 -7.56 -11.88
CA ILE A 27 -16.33 -6.94 -10.72
C ILE A 27 -17.12 -5.74 -11.23
N LEU A 28 -18.42 -5.93 -11.41
CA LEU A 28 -19.37 -4.82 -11.49
C LEU A 28 -19.43 -4.14 -10.10
N PRO A 29 -19.49 -2.81 -10.03
CA PRO A 29 -19.66 -2.12 -8.75
C PRO A 29 -20.98 -2.59 -8.11
N PRO A 30 -21.01 -2.86 -6.80
CA PRO A 30 -22.25 -3.23 -6.12
C PRO A 30 -23.26 -2.09 -6.23
N SER A 31 -24.51 -2.44 -6.52
CA SER A 31 -25.63 -1.53 -6.53
C SER A 31 -25.81 -0.87 -5.15
N PRO A 32 -26.23 0.41 -5.07
CA PRO A 32 -26.47 1.06 -3.79
C PRO A 32 -27.63 0.39 -3.08
N GLY A 33 -27.36 -0.46 -2.08
CA GLY A 33 -28.39 -1.13 -1.31
C GLY A 33 -27.99 -2.36 -0.52
N GLU A 34 -26.86 -2.99 -0.82
CA GLU A 34 -26.40 -4.16 -0.03
C GLU A 34 -25.44 -3.75 1.07
N GLN A 35 -26.00 -3.49 2.25
CA GLN A 35 -25.22 -3.41 3.50
C GLN A 35 -24.77 -4.83 3.84
N SER A 36 -23.51 -5.18 3.50
CA SER A 36 -22.89 -6.41 3.96
C SER A 36 -22.63 -6.33 5.47
N ARG A 37 -23.39 -7.10 6.23
CA ARG A 37 -23.10 -7.43 7.63
C ARG A 37 -21.87 -8.33 7.64
N GLY A 38 -20.76 -7.84 8.19
CA GLY A 38 -19.54 -8.60 8.40
C GLY A 38 -18.28 -7.77 8.20
N GLY A 39 -18.20 -6.63 8.89
CA GLY A 39 -16.95 -5.86 8.96
C GLY A 39 -15.91 -6.65 9.75
N ARG A 40 -14.94 -7.28 9.07
CA ARG A 40 -13.66 -7.57 9.70
C ARG A 40 -13.04 -6.23 10.07
N GLU A 41 -12.70 -6.06 11.34
CA GLU A 41 -11.89 -4.92 11.78
C GLU A 41 -10.59 -4.93 10.98
N ARG A 42 -10.38 -3.88 10.16
CA ARG A 42 -9.31 -3.83 9.18
C ARG A 42 -8.00 -3.61 9.88
N GLY A 43 -7.04 -4.52 9.72
CA GLY A 43 -5.65 -4.33 10.13
C GLY A 43 -5.18 -5.11 11.36
N GLU A 44 -6.01 -5.85 12.05
CA GLU A 44 -5.75 -6.38 13.40
C GLU A 44 -5.09 -7.77 13.49
N GLY A 45 -4.44 -8.27 12.47
CA GLY A 45 -3.82 -9.59 12.56
C GLY A 45 -2.60 -9.78 11.68
N PRO A 46 -1.81 -10.85 11.92
CA PRO A 46 -0.87 -11.31 10.93
C PRO A 46 -1.65 -11.71 9.67
N GLY A 47 -1.07 -11.43 8.50
CA GLY A 47 -1.71 -11.73 7.21
C GLY A 47 -2.09 -13.20 7.08
N VAL A 48 -3.27 -13.42 6.53
CA VAL A 48 -3.75 -14.76 6.20
C VAL A 48 -3.33 -15.09 4.77
N LYS A 49 -2.96 -16.34 4.51
CA LYS A 49 -2.64 -16.80 3.15
C LYS A 49 -3.79 -16.46 2.20
N GLY A 50 -3.43 -15.87 1.05
CA GLY A 50 -4.38 -15.44 0.02
C GLY A 50 -4.82 -13.96 0.13
N GLU A 51 -4.45 -13.24 1.19
CA GLU A 51 -4.70 -11.79 1.23
C GLU A 51 -3.93 -11.04 0.15
N VAL A 52 -4.53 -9.97 -0.36
CA VAL A 52 -3.98 -9.17 -1.45
C VAL A 52 -3.00 -8.14 -0.92
N VAL A 53 -1.78 -8.15 -1.45
CA VAL A 53 -0.76 -7.11 -1.21
C VAL A 53 -0.54 -6.35 -2.51
N ALA A 54 -0.85 -5.05 -2.50
CA ALA A 54 -0.62 -4.17 -3.65
C ALA A 54 0.84 -3.70 -3.65
N LEU A 55 1.54 -3.86 -4.78
CA LEU A 55 2.92 -3.41 -4.96
C LEU A 55 2.98 -2.33 -6.04
N GLY A 56 3.69 -1.23 -5.75
CA GLY A 56 3.98 -0.18 -6.72
C GLY A 56 5.40 0.34 -6.58
N ALA A 57 5.96 0.83 -7.68
CA ALA A 57 7.26 1.48 -7.67
C ALA A 57 7.36 2.51 -8.79
N ASP A 58 8.22 3.53 -8.62
CA ASP A 58 8.71 4.31 -9.75
C ASP A 58 9.83 3.56 -10.49
N HIS A 59 10.40 4.20 -11.50
CA HIS A 59 11.50 3.64 -12.30
C HIS A 59 12.75 3.33 -11.46
N GLY A 60 13.04 4.11 -10.40
CA GLY A 60 14.16 3.88 -9.49
C GLY A 60 13.93 2.66 -8.59
N GLY A 61 12.69 2.36 -8.27
CA GLY A 61 12.27 1.20 -7.46
C GLY A 61 11.95 -0.06 -8.25
N PHE A 62 11.88 0.00 -9.59
CA PHE A 62 11.37 -1.08 -10.44
C PHE A 62 12.05 -2.43 -10.18
N ALA A 63 13.38 -2.47 -10.22
CA ALA A 63 14.12 -3.73 -10.04
C ALA A 63 13.89 -4.36 -8.65
N LEU A 64 13.84 -3.55 -7.61
CA LEU A 64 13.56 -4.02 -6.25
C LEU A 64 12.11 -4.49 -6.12
N LYS A 65 11.14 -3.78 -6.72
CA LYS A 65 9.73 -4.19 -6.74
C LYS A 65 9.57 -5.56 -7.39
N GLU A 66 10.20 -5.81 -8.54
CA GLU A 66 10.14 -7.12 -9.20
C GLU A 66 10.69 -8.25 -8.32
N ALA A 67 11.83 -8.03 -7.66
CA ALA A 67 12.40 -9.00 -6.72
C ALA A 67 11.52 -9.23 -5.48
N LEU A 68 10.78 -8.22 -5.02
CA LEU A 68 9.86 -8.32 -3.90
C LEU A 68 8.53 -8.95 -4.30
N LYS A 69 8.07 -8.76 -5.52
CA LYS A 69 6.84 -9.35 -6.05
C LYS A 69 6.88 -10.87 -5.94
N ASP A 70 7.94 -11.49 -6.46
CA ASP A 70 8.13 -12.93 -6.38
C ASP A 70 8.27 -13.39 -4.92
N PHE A 71 9.03 -12.66 -4.11
CA PHE A 71 9.21 -12.97 -2.70
C PHE A 71 7.90 -12.95 -1.92
N VAL A 72 7.07 -11.92 -2.07
CA VAL A 72 5.76 -11.79 -1.40
C VAL A 72 4.83 -12.94 -1.80
N ALA A 73 4.86 -13.36 -3.07
CA ALA A 73 4.11 -14.53 -3.53
C ALA A 73 4.59 -15.82 -2.82
N THR A 74 5.90 -16.00 -2.59
CA THR A 74 6.42 -17.16 -1.84
C THR A 74 5.97 -17.18 -0.37
N LEU A 75 5.64 -16.04 0.21
CA LEU A 75 5.07 -15.94 1.56
C LEU A 75 3.59 -16.34 1.62
N GLY A 76 2.96 -16.58 0.47
CA GLY A 76 1.57 -17.03 0.35
C GLY A 76 0.54 -15.92 0.17
N TYR A 77 0.97 -14.70 -0.15
CA TYR A 77 0.08 -13.58 -0.47
C TYR A 77 -0.22 -13.50 -1.96
N THR A 78 -1.40 -12.96 -2.30
CA THR A 78 -1.73 -12.60 -3.68
C THR A 78 -1.13 -11.22 -3.98
N VAL A 79 -0.31 -11.12 -5.02
CA VAL A 79 0.33 -9.86 -5.40
C VAL A 79 -0.50 -9.13 -6.45
N LEU A 80 -0.84 -7.88 -6.18
CA LEU A 80 -1.45 -6.95 -7.12
C LEU A 80 -0.40 -5.91 -7.55
N ASP A 81 0.15 -6.08 -8.75
CA ASP A 81 1.20 -5.21 -9.30
C ASP A 81 0.59 -3.96 -9.93
N CYS A 82 0.80 -2.81 -9.30
CA CYS A 82 0.31 -1.49 -9.70
C CYS A 82 1.28 -0.73 -10.65
N GLY A 83 2.41 -1.35 -11.03
CA GLY A 83 3.44 -0.69 -11.86
C GLY A 83 4.58 -0.10 -10.99
N THR A 84 5.60 0.61 -11.58
CA THR A 84 5.79 0.64 -13.04
C THR A 84 6.22 -0.73 -13.59
N HIS A 85 6.14 -0.90 -14.91
CA HIS A 85 6.51 -2.17 -15.58
C HIS A 85 7.79 -2.02 -16.43
N SER A 86 8.50 -0.91 -16.29
CA SER A 86 9.74 -0.61 -17.00
C SER A 86 10.65 0.32 -16.18
N THR A 87 11.85 0.56 -16.71
CA THR A 87 12.81 1.53 -16.18
C THR A 87 12.63 2.93 -16.77
N GLU A 88 11.61 3.15 -17.58
CA GLU A 88 11.29 4.48 -18.10
C GLU A 88 10.82 5.40 -16.97
N ALA A 89 11.19 6.68 -17.05
CA ALA A 89 10.90 7.65 -16.01
C ALA A 89 9.39 7.83 -15.83
N VAL A 90 8.92 7.63 -14.61
CA VAL A 90 7.53 7.86 -14.17
C VAL A 90 7.54 8.58 -12.82
N ASP A 91 6.46 9.28 -12.54
CA ASP A 91 6.31 10.03 -11.31
C ASP A 91 5.81 9.13 -10.18
N TYR A 92 6.58 9.01 -9.10
CA TYR A 92 6.26 8.17 -7.94
C TYR A 92 4.91 8.49 -7.29
N PRO A 93 4.38 9.74 -7.27
CA PRO A 93 3.10 10.02 -6.61
C PRO A 93 1.93 9.27 -7.24
N ASP A 94 1.94 9.04 -8.55
CA ASP A 94 0.87 8.32 -9.25
C ASP A 94 0.81 6.86 -8.82
N LEU A 95 1.98 6.21 -8.71
CA LEU A 95 2.08 4.82 -8.25
C LEU A 95 1.76 4.71 -6.75
N ALA A 96 2.19 5.68 -5.95
CA ALA A 96 1.85 5.76 -4.54
C ALA A 96 0.35 5.92 -4.33
N TYR A 97 -0.30 6.77 -5.10
CA TYR A 97 -1.75 6.95 -5.08
C TYR A 97 -2.49 5.67 -5.49
N ALA A 98 -2.05 5.00 -6.55
CA ALA A 98 -2.68 3.75 -7.01
C ALA A 98 -2.70 2.68 -5.91
N VAL A 99 -1.56 2.43 -5.25
CA VAL A 99 -1.46 1.48 -4.13
C VAL A 99 -2.28 1.94 -2.92
N ALA A 100 -2.13 3.21 -2.52
CA ALA A 100 -2.79 3.77 -1.35
C ALA A 100 -4.32 3.71 -1.48
N ARG A 101 -4.86 3.98 -2.68
CA ARG A 101 -6.29 3.90 -2.96
C ARG A 101 -6.84 2.47 -2.80
N LEU A 102 -6.13 1.46 -3.28
CA LEU A 102 -6.52 0.06 -3.12
C LEU A 102 -6.58 -0.35 -1.65
N VAL A 103 -5.60 0.09 -0.86
CA VAL A 103 -5.56 -0.15 0.59
C VAL A 103 -6.70 0.60 1.30
N SER A 104 -6.92 1.86 0.97
CA SER A 104 -7.99 2.69 1.54
C SER A 104 -9.38 2.12 1.24
N ALA A 105 -9.60 1.62 0.02
CA ALA A 105 -10.85 0.99 -0.40
C ALA A 105 -11.05 -0.42 0.20
N GLY A 106 -10.02 -1.03 0.78
CA GLY A 106 -10.03 -2.40 1.26
C GLY A 106 -9.98 -3.45 0.15
N GLU A 107 -9.60 -3.04 -1.07
CA GLU A 107 -9.36 -3.92 -2.21
C GLU A 107 -8.00 -4.64 -2.07
N ALA A 108 -7.05 -4.02 -1.36
CA ALA A 108 -5.82 -4.67 -0.90
C ALA A 108 -5.76 -4.61 0.63
N TRP A 109 -5.32 -5.71 1.24
CA TRP A 109 -5.10 -5.78 2.68
C TRP A 109 -3.98 -4.84 3.13
N ARG A 110 -2.87 -4.81 2.38
CA ARG A 110 -1.71 -3.94 2.62
C ARG A 110 -1.07 -3.49 1.31
N GLY A 111 -0.25 -2.43 1.39
CA GLY A 111 0.51 -1.91 0.26
C GLY A 111 2.01 -1.90 0.51
N ILE A 112 2.80 -2.06 -0.56
CA ILE A 112 4.25 -1.88 -0.55
C ILE A 112 4.61 -0.95 -1.70
N LEU A 113 5.37 0.10 -1.40
CA LEU A 113 5.85 1.09 -2.36
C LEU A 113 7.37 1.15 -2.37
N VAL A 114 7.95 1.28 -3.54
CA VAL A 114 9.40 1.36 -3.70
C VAL A 114 9.73 2.54 -4.62
N ASP A 115 10.52 3.48 -4.13
CA ASP A 115 11.15 4.54 -4.95
C ASP A 115 12.64 4.64 -4.61
N GLY A 116 13.32 5.67 -5.10
CA GLY A 116 14.74 5.83 -4.84
C GLY A 116 15.11 5.91 -3.36
N ALA A 117 14.27 6.58 -2.54
CA ALA A 117 14.51 6.80 -1.11
C ALA A 117 13.35 6.32 -0.22
N GLY A 118 12.16 6.05 -0.76
CA GLY A 118 10.94 5.69 -0.03
C GLY A 118 10.23 6.90 0.62
N ILE A 119 10.84 8.08 0.58
CA ILE A 119 10.34 9.28 1.27
C ILE A 119 9.14 9.87 0.53
N GLY A 120 9.29 10.11 -0.77
CA GLY A 120 8.27 10.74 -1.60
C GLY A 120 7.00 9.90 -1.65
N SER A 121 7.14 8.59 -1.86
CA SER A 121 6.02 7.63 -1.84
C SER A 121 5.32 7.59 -0.49
N ALA A 122 6.06 7.68 0.64
CA ALA A 122 5.46 7.76 1.97
C ALA A 122 4.60 9.03 2.14
N ILE A 123 5.13 10.19 1.71
CA ILE A 123 4.42 11.47 1.77
C ILE A 123 3.14 11.42 0.93
N ALA A 124 3.24 10.92 -0.32
CA ALA A 124 2.11 10.84 -1.24
C ALA A 124 1.03 9.89 -0.73
N ALA A 125 1.39 8.67 -0.33
CA ALA A 125 0.46 7.67 0.18
C ALA A 125 -0.31 8.15 1.41
N ASN A 126 0.34 8.88 2.33
CA ASN A 126 -0.29 9.46 3.53
C ASN A 126 -1.25 10.63 3.22
N LYS A 127 -1.42 11.04 1.95
CA LYS A 127 -2.49 11.98 1.54
C LYS A 127 -3.82 11.29 1.29
N VAL A 128 -3.84 9.96 1.19
CA VAL A 128 -5.06 9.19 0.97
C VAL A 128 -5.68 8.84 2.32
N PRO A 129 -6.96 9.18 2.56
CA PRO A 129 -7.63 8.88 3.83
C PRO A 129 -7.59 7.40 4.20
N GLY A 130 -7.37 7.12 5.48
CA GLY A 130 -7.26 5.75 6.01
C GLY A 130 -5.90 5.08 5.75
N VAL A 131 -4.96 5.74 5.06
CA VAL A 131 -3.62 5.22 4.82
C VAL A 131 -2.66 5.70 5.91
N ARG A 132 -1.88 4.78 6.44
CA ARG A 132 -0.76 5.01 7.35
C ARG A 132 0.49 4.40 6.70
N ALA A 133 1.14 5.18 5.85
CA ALA A 133 2.37 4.78 5.18
C ALA A 133 3.58 5.03 6.08
N ALA A 134 4.41 4.00 6.25
CA ALA A 134 5.63 4.05 7.03
C ALA A 134 6.86 3.73 6.17
N LEU A 135 7.85 4.63 6.21
CA LEU A 135 9.15 4.40 5.61
C LEU A 135 10.00 3.58 6.59
N CYS A 136 10.50 2.43 6.12
CA CYS A 136 11.31 1.53 6.93
C CYS A 136 12.66 1.23 6.25
N TYR A 137 13.73 1.30 7.03
CA TYR A 137 15.09 0.99 6.59
C TYR A 137 15.71 -0.22 7.29
N ASP A 138 15.06 -0.73 8.33
CA ASP A 138 15.55 -1.83 9.13
C ASP A 138 14.40 -2.63 9.75
N HIS A 139 14.76 -3.72 10.44
CA HIS A 139 13.82 -4.59 11.14
C HIS A 139 13.06 -3.85 12.26
N ALA A 140 13.72 -2.97 13.00
CA ALA A 140 13.10 -2.30 14.15
C ALA A 140 12.03 -1.29 13.71
N THR A 141 12.28 -0.53 12.64
CA THR A 141 11.29 0.39 12.08
C THR A 141 10.12 -0.36 11.44
N ALA A 142 10.37 -1.50 10.78
CA ALA A 142 9.32 -2.35 10.23
C ALA A 142 8.40 -2.88 11.34
N LEU A 143 8.98 -3.48 12.38
CA LEU A 143 8.26 -4.01 13.54
C LEU A 143 7.43 -2.91 14.21
N ASN A 144 8.06 -1.79 14.56
CA ASN A 144 7.43 -0.68 15.28
C ASN A 144 6.28 -0.05 14.48
N SER A 145 6.45 0.13 13.17
CA SER A 145 5.43 0.71 12.30
C SER A 145 4.14 -0.12 12.30
N ARG A 146 4.26 -1.42 12.43
CA ARG A 146 3.10 -2.31 12.54
C ARG A 146 2.56 -2.37 13.95
N GLU A 147 3.41 -2.76 14.91
CA GLU A 147 3.01 -3.02 16.29
C GLU A 147 2.41 -1.78 16.96
N HIS A 148 2.98 -0.61 16.73
CA HIS A 148 2.55 0.62 17.41
C HIS A 148 1.64 1.52 16.58
N ASN A 149 1.80 1.53 15.25
CA ASN A 149 1.13 2.50 14.38
C ASN A 149 0.16 1.87 13.37
N ASP A 150 0.03 0.54 13.38
CA ASP A 150 -0.80 -0.20 12.42
C ASP A 150 -0.63 0.31 10.99
N ALA A 151 0.64 0.54 10.58
CA ALA A 151 0.94 1.01 9.23
C ALA A 151 0.43 0.00 8.20
N ASN A 152 -0.38 0.45 7.26
CA ASN A 152 -1.00 -0.40 6.24
C ASN A 152 -0.35 -0.24 4.85
N VAL A 153 0.58 0.70 4.72
CA VAL A 153 1.46 0.84 3.55
C VAL A 153 2.91 0.92 4.04
N LEU A 154 3.77 0.07 3.47
CA LEU A 154 5.22 0.10 3.67
C LEU A 154 5.87 0.87 2.52
N THR A 155 6.83 1.75 2.80
CA THR A 155 7.65 2.36 1.75
C THR A 155 9.12 2.05 1.94
N LEU A 156 9.83 1.79 0.84
CA LEU A 156 11.23 1.36 0.80
C LEU A 156 12.04 2.20 -0.18
N GLY A 157 13.28 2.46 0.15
CA GLY A 157 14.23 3.18 -0.71
C GLY A 157 15.20 2.24 -1.42
N ALA A 158 15.01 2.00 -2.72
CA ALA A 158 15.84 1.09 -3.51
C ALA A 158 17.31 1.54 -3.62
N GLY A 159 17.55 2.84 -3.52
CA GLY A 159 18.92 3.40 -3.49
C GLY A 159 19.60 3.32 -2.13
N LEU A 160 18.88 2.92 -1.07
CA LEU A 160 19.37 2.98 0.30
C LEU A 160 19.51 1.60 0.95
N ILE A 161 18.72 0.61 0.50
CA ILE A 161 18.74 -0.75 1.05
C ILE A 161 18.90 -1.79 -0.06
N GLY A 162 19.67 -2.83 0.22
CA GLY A 162 19.81 -3.97 -0.69
C GLY A 162 18.64 -4.94 -0.61
N VAL A 163 18.47 -5.78 -1.64
CA VAL A 163 17.36 -6.72 -1.79
C VAL A 163 17.17 -7.66 -0.59
N ASN A 164 18.26 -8.12 0.03
CA ASN A 164 18.18 -9.04 1.17
C ASN A 164 17.59 -8.35 2.41
N LEU A 165 18.00 -7.12 2.68
CA LEU A 165 17.43 -6.32 3.78
C LEU A 165 15.97 -5.96 3.48
N ALA A 166 15.65 -5.60 2.24
CA ALA A 166 14.27 -5.33 1.83
C ALA A 166 13.34 -6.54 2.04
N ARG A 167 13.80 -7.76 1.71
CA ARG A 167 13.06 -9.01 1.99
C ARG A 167 12.83 -9.22 3.47
N GLN A 168 13.85 -9.01 4.32
CA GLN A 168 13.71 -9.12 5.77
C GLN A 168 12.70 -8.11 6.33
N ILE A 169 12.77 -6.85 5.88
CA ILE A 169 11.83 -5.80 6.25
C ILE A 169 10.40 -6.21 5.86
N VAL A 170 10.19 -6.60 4.61
CA VAL A 170 8.87 -7.01 4.09
C VAL A 170 8.32 -8.19 4.86
N GLN A 171 9.11 -9.23 5.10
CA GLN A 171 8.70 -10.40 5.86
C GLN A 171 8.27 -10.04 7.28
N THR A 172 9.10 -9.27 7.99
CA THR A 172 8.78 -8.78 9.33
C THR A 172 7.50 -7.95 9.32
N TRP A 173 7.40 -7.02 8.39
CA TRP A 173 6.29 -6.09 8.32
C TRP A 173 4.95 -6.79 8.00
N LEU A 174 4.94 -7.74 7.08
CA LEU A 174 3.74 -8.53 6.76
C LEU A 174 3.32 -9.46 7.90
N ALA A 175 4.28 -10.01 8.64
CA ALA A 175 4.02 -10.94 9.74
C ALA A 175 3.63 -10.28 11.07
N THR A 176 3.94 -8.98 11.25
CA THR A 176 3.72 -8.29 12.53
C THR A 176 2.28 -7.83 12.67
N PRO A 177 1.54 -8.29 13.69
CA PRO A 177 0.21 -7.78 14.01
C PRO A 177 0.28 -6.40 14.66
N PHE A 178 -0.87 -5.73 14.74
CA PHE A 178 -1.02 -4.52 15.54
C PHE A 178 -1.08 -4.87 17.04
N GLY A 179 -0.38 -4.12 17.88
CA GLY A 179 -0.32 -4.36 19.32
C GLY A 179 -1.54 -3.87 20.13
N GLY A 180 -2.41 -3.10 19.49
CA GLY A 180 -3.64 -2.61 20.16
C GLY A 180 -3.42 -1.78 21.41
N GLY A 181 -4.33 -1.89 22.38
CA GLY A 181 -4.21 -1.30 23.70
C GLY A 181 -3.96 0.20 23.69
N ARG A 182 -2.89 0.64 24.38
CA ARG A 182 -2.52 2.07 24.45
C ARG A 182 -2.26 2.72 23.09
N HIS A 183 -1.91 1.93 22.08
CA HIS A 183 -1.60 2.41 20.73
C HIS A 183 -2.88 2.77 19.99
N GLN A 184 -3.98 2.05 20.19
CA GLN A 184 -5.27 2.33 19.57
C GLN A 184 -5.72 3.76 19.82
N ARG A 185 -5.69 4.24 21.05
CA ARG A 185 -6.07 5.62 21.38
C ARG A 185 -5.26 6.68 20.59
N ARG A 186 -4.02 6.38 20.21
CA ARG A 186 -3.19 7.29 19.40
C ARG A 186 -3.59 7.25 17.94
N LEU A 187 -3.94 6.07 17.42
CA LEU A 187 -4.47 5.92 16.06
C LEU A 187 -5.83 6.62 15.92
N ASP A 188 -6.70 6.53 16.92
CA ASP A 188 -7.99 7.22 16.94
C ASP A 188 -7.80 8.74 16.77
N LYS A 189 -6.80 9.32 17.47
CA LYS A 189 -6.45 10.75 17.34
C LYS A 189 -5.93 11.11 15.95
N ILE A 190 -5.15 10.23 15.30
CA ILE A 190 -4.71 10.44 13.91
C ILE A 190 -5.94 10.44 13.00
N GLY A 191 -6.87 9.51 13.18
CA GLY A 191 -8.12 9.46 12.43
C GLY A 191 -9.02 10.69 12.66
N GLU A 192 -9.03 11.25 13.87
CA GLU A 192 -9.75 12.50 14.15
C GLU A 192 -9.16 13.71 13.41
N ILE A 193 -7.82 13.78 13.33
CA ILE A 193 -7.12 14.81 12.54
C ILE A 193 -7.52 14.70 11.06
N GLU A 194 -7.43 13.49 10.51
CA GLU A 194 -7.80 13.23 9.11
C GLU A 194 -9.24 13.65 8.81
N LYS A 195 -10.21 13.23 9.64
CA LYS A 195 -11.63 13.59 9.48
C LYS A 195 -11.87 15.09 9.53
N ARG A 196 -11.14 15.84 10.38
CA ARG A 196 -11.27 17.29 10.50
C ARG A 196 -10.91 17.98 9.19
N PHE A 197 -9.76 17.64 8.60
CA PHE A 197 -9.29 18.29 7.37
C PHE A 197 -9.96 17.76 6.09
N SER A 198 -10.55 16.56 6.12
CA SER A 198 -11.34 16.07 4.99
C SER A 198 -12.69 16.78 4.85
N LYS A 199 -13.31 17.21 5.97
CA LYS A 199 -14.58 17.94 5.96
C LYS A 199 -14.46 19.42 5.56
N GLU A 200 -13.29 20.02 5.76
CA GLU A 200 -13.06 21.44 5.44
C GLU A 200 -12.82 21.68 3.94
N ARG A 201 -12.71 20.62 3.13
CA ARG A 201 -12.44 20.69 1.67
C ARG A 201 -13.63 20.27 0.80
N GLY A 202 -14.76 19.94 1.37
CA GLY A 202 -16.05 19.68 0.69
C GLY A 202 -17.03 20.78 0.96
#